data_f7122f4233f250242c2b66a7c94e903d
#
_entry.id   f7122f4233f250242c2b66a7c94e903d
#
_cell.length_a   1.000
_cell.length_b   1.000
_cell.length_c   1.000
_cell.angle_alpha   90.00
_cell.angle_beta   90.00
_cell.angle_gamma   90.00
#
_symmetry.space_group_name_H-M   'P 1'
#
loop_
_entity.id
_entity.type
_entity.pdbx_description
1 polymer ?
#
loop_
_entity_poly.entity_id
_entity_poly.type
_entity_poly.pdbx_seq_one_letter_code
_entity_poly.pdbx_strand_id
1 'polypeptide(L)'
;GKITFLGTPQVENSVYLTLEERGYETRIWTARYPELKNNYGDRLAPKIQKELLEGLVKPKDPVDPIRFSAQDLMEREASYGRSGFNLQFQLDTTLSDQDRYPLKINDLVIASINKEFAPEKVIWSNNPEYVIQDLQCVGFNGDRFYRPAQEFGDFIEYTGSVMFLSLIHI
;
A
#
# COMPACT_ATOMS: atom_id res chain seq x y z
N GLY A 1 -32.98 0.38 -16.21
CA GLY A 1 -31.82 0.60 -17.09
C GLY A 1 -30.56 0.07 -16.44
N LYS A 2 -29.58 -0.33 -17.22
CA LYS A 2 -28.28 -0.77 -16.72
C LYS A 2 -27.32 0.42 -16.74
N ILE A 3 -26.68 0.72 -15.60
CA ILE A 3 -25.72 1.79 -15.48
C ILE A 3 -24.32 1.17 -15.39
N THR A 4 -23.39 1.65 -16.20
CA THR A 4 -22.00 1.20 -16.19
C THR A 4 -21.08 2.41 -15.97
N PHE A 5 -20.18 2.31 -15.00
CA PHE A 5 -19.12 3.26 -14.74
C PHE A 5 -17.79 2.72 -15.27
N LEU A 6 -17.06 3.54 -16.00
CA LEU A 6 -15.75 3.17 -16.56
C LEU A 6 -14.71 4.21 -16.11
N GLY A 7 -13.54 3.74 -15.71
CA GLY A 7 -12.42 4.62 -15.38
C GLY A 7 -11.27 3.89 -14.70
N THR A 8 -10.25 4.66 -14.32
CA THR A 8 -9.06 4.21 -13.64
C THR A 8 -9.05 4.77 -12.22
N PRO A 9 -8.95 3.94 -11.19
CA PRO A 9 -8.79 4.43 -9.82
C PRO A 9 -7.47 5.18 -9.68
N GLN A 10 -7.49 6.34 -9.03
CA GLN A 10 -6.29 7.16 -8.81
C GLN A 10 -5.77 7.04 -7.38
N VAL A 11 -6.62 6.59 -6.48
CA VAL A 11 -6.35 6.41 -5.05
C VAL A 11 -7.09 5.18 -4.55
N GLU A 12 -6.65 4.64 -3.43
CA GLU A 12 -7.25 3.45 -2.82
C GLU A 12 -8.74 3.70 -2.49
N ASN A 13 -9.06 4.83 -1.86
CA ASN A 13 -10.44 5.24 -1.56
C ASN A 13 -11.11 5.98 -2.74
N SER A 14 -11.11 5.35 -3.90
CA SER A 14 -11.73 5.92 -5.10
C SER A 14 -13.25 5.76 -5.10
N VAL A 15 -13.94 6.52 -5.96
CA VAL A 15 -15.40 6.40 -6.16
C VAL A 15 -15.81 4.96 -6.51
N TYR A 16 -14.94 4.16 -7.10
CA TYR A 16 -15.21 2.77 -7.46
C TYR A 16 -15.41 1.88 -6.24
N LEU A 17 -14.66 2.11 -5.17
CA LEU A 17 -14.86 1.41 -3.89
C LEU A 17 -16.25 1.74 -3.31
N THR A 18 -16.63 3.01 -3.30
CA THR A 18 -17.97 3.43 -2.85
C THR A 18 -19.08 2.82 -3.69
N LEU A 19 -18.89 2.65 -5.00
CA LEU A 19 -19.87 1.98 -5.85
C LEU A 19 -19.97 0.49 -5.52
N GLU A 20 -18.85 -0.17 -5.25
CA GLU A 20 -18.81 -1.57 -4.83
C GLU A 20 -19.57 -1.78 -3.50
N GLU A 21 -19.36 -0.91 -2.52
CA GLU A 21 -20.10 -0.90 -1.25
C GLU A 21 -21.63 -0.72 -1.45
N ARG A 22 -22.02 -0.07 -2.52
CA ARG A 22 -23.44 0.11 -2.92
C ARG A 22 -23.98 -1.07 -3.75
N GLY A 23 -23.20 -2.15 -3.90
CA GLY A 23 -23.62 -3.37 -4.58
C GLY A 23 -23.38 -3.38 -6.09
N TYR A 24 -22.57 -2.47 -6.63
CA TYR A 24 -22.14 -2.54 -8.02
C TYR A 24 -21.09 -3.64 -8.18
N GLU A 25 -21.21 -4.40 -9.26
CA GLU A 25 -20.24 -5.43 -9.61
C GLU A 25 -19.01 -4.78 -10.27
N THR A 26 -17.85 -4.99 -9.69
CA THR A 26 -16.57 -4.47 -10.19
C THR A 26 -15.89 -5.49 -11.09
N ARG A 27 -15.37 -5.05 -12.24
CA ARG A 27 -14.57 -5.86 -13.17
C ARG A 27 -13.29 -5.10 -13.52
N ILE A 28 -12.16 -5.63 -13.09
CA ILE A 28 -10.84 -5.04 -13.30
C ILE A 28 -10.17 -5.74 -14.49
N TRP A 29 -9.77 -4.95 -15.49
CA TRP A 29 -9.02 -5.38 -16.65
C TRP A 29 -7.60 -4.84 -16.58
N THR A 30 -6.66 -5.69 -16.19
CA THR A 30 -5.25 -5.33 -16.10
C THR A 30 -4.57 -5.43 -17.46
N ALA A 31 -3.49 -4.70 -17.71
CA ALA A 31 -2.75 -4.79 -18.96
C ALA A 31 -1.88 -6.06 -19.02
N ARG A 32 -1.39 -6.54 -17.87
CA ARG A 32 -0.68 -7.82 -17.74
C ARG A 32 -1.44 -8.74 -16.80
N TYR A 33 -1.36 -10.03 -17.03
CA TYR A 33 -1.88 -11.04 -16.11
C TYR A 33 -1.21 -10.91 -14.75
N PRO A 34 -1.96 -10.64 -13.66
CA PRO A 34 -1.41 -10.49 -12.33
C PRO A 34 -1.02 -11.85 -11.73
N GLU A 35 -0.21 -11.83 -10.68
CA GLU A 35 -0.02 -13.00 -9.83
C GLU A 35 -1.31 -13.27 -9.04
N LEU A 36 -1.67 -14.56 -8.87
CA LEU A 36 -2.95 -14.95 -8.26
C LEU A 36 -3.18 -14.44 -6.83
N LYS A 37 -2.11 -14.04 -6.13
CA LYS A 37 -2.17 -13.54 -4.75
C LYS A 37 -2.32 -12.04 -4.64
N ASN A 38 -2.61 -11.36 -5.73
CA ASN A 38 -2.71 -9.91 -5.76
C ASN A 38 -4.02 -9.40 -5.14
N ASN A 39 -4.03 -8.10 -4.86
CA ASN A 39 -5.10 -7.36 -4.18
C ASN A 39 -6.42 -7.25 -4.96
N TYR A 40 -6.54 -7.95 -6.08
CA TYR A 40 -7.74 -7.86 -6.92
C TYR A 40 -8.89 -8.76 -6.45
N GLY A 41 -8.59 -9.87 -5.79
CA GLY A 41 -9.61 -10.83 -5.34
C GLY A 41 -10.56 -11.24 -6.47
N ASP A 42 -11.85 -11.24 -6.18
CA ASP A 42 -12.91 -11.60 -7.15
C ASP A 42 -13.23 -10.50 -8.16
N ARG A 43 -12.55 -9.34 -8.06
CA ARG A 43 -12.78 -8.19 -8.94
C ARG A 43 -12.13 -8.32 -10.31
N LEU A 44 -11.16 -9.22 -10.49
CA LEU A 44 -10.59 -9.45 -11.83
C LEU A 44 -11.65 -9.87 -12.83
N ALA A 45 -11.52 -9.40 -14.06
CA ALA A 45 -12.42 -9.80 -15.13
C ALA A 45 -12.43 -11.32 -15.28
N PRO A 46 -13.61 -11.96 -15.45
CA PRO A 46 -13.74 -13.42 -15.47
C PRO A 46 -12.84 -14.12 -16.49
N LYS A 47 -12.59 -13.48 -17.62
CA LYS A 47 -11.66 -13.98 -18.63
C LYS A 47 -10.24 -14.13 -18.06
N ILE A 48 -9.73 -13.08 -17.38
CA ILE A 48 -8.39 -13.07 -16.81
C ILE A 48 -8.26 -14.14 -15.72
N GLN A 49 -9.26 -14.23 -14.83
CA GLN A 49 -9.28 -15.25 -13.80
C GLN A 49 -9.26 -16.67 -14.39
N LYS A 50 -10.11 -16.92 -15.35
CA LYS A 50 -10.23 -18.24 -16.00
C LYS A 50 -8.91 -18.66 -16.65
N GLU A 51 -8.32 -17.80 -17.48
CA GLU A 51 -7.09 -18.09 -18.20
C GLU A 51 -5.89 -18.34 -17.28
N LEU A 52 -5.82 -17.61 -16.14
CA LEU A 52 -4.82 -17.85 -15.10
C LEU A 52 -5.03 -19.18 -14.37
N LEU A 53 -6.28 -19.50 -14.01
CA LEU A 53 -6.61 -20.74 -13.30
C LEU A 53 -6.39 -21.99 -14.17
N GLU A 54 -6.66 -21.90 -15.45
CA GLU A 54 -6.45 -22.97 -16.42
C GLU A 54 -4.99 -23.11 -16.85
N GLY A 55 -4.11 -22.20 -16.41
CA GLY A 55 -2.69 -22.22 -16.74
C GLY A 55 -2.40 -21.96 -18.23
N LEU A 56 -3.32 -21.32 -18.92
CA LEU A 56 -3.20 -20.99 -20.35
C LEU A 56 -2.22 -19.84 -20.60
N VAL A 57 -1.97 -19.04 -19.58
CA VAL A 57 -1.15 -17.83 -19.62
C VAL A 57 -0.22 -17.79 -18.40
N LYS A 58 0.85 -17.01 -18.51
CA LYS A 58 1.77 -16.81 -17.39
C LYS A 58 1.50 -15.43 -16.75
N PRO A 59 1.74 -15.30 -15.43
CA PRO A 59 1.81 -13.98 -14.81
C PRO A 59 2.78 -13.07 -15.56
N LYS A 60 2.40 -11.81 -15.71
CA LYS A 60 3.12 -10.76 -16.45
C LYS A 60 3.00 -10.81 -17.99
N ASP A 61 2.42 -11.85 -18.57
CA ASP A 61 2.09 -11.82 -20.00
C ASP A 61 1.07 -10.70 -20.28
N PRO A 62 1.07 -10.09 -21.48
CA PRO A 62 0.05 -9.12 -21.88
C PRO A 62 -1.34 -9.78 -21.93
N VAL A 63 -2.36 -9.12 -21.40
CA VAL A 63 -3.76 -9.59 -21.48
C VAL A 63 -4.32 -9.42 -22.90
N ASP A 64 -3.92 -8.37 -23.58
CA ASP A 64 -4.27 -8.10 -24.97
C ASP A 64 -2.99 -7.77 -25.77
N PRO A 65 -2.29 -8.82 -26.28
CA PRO A 65 -1.02 -8.63 -26.98
C PRO A 65 -1.17 -7.97 -28.35
N ILE A 66 -2.38 -7.90 -28.89
CA ILE A 66 -2.65 -7.18 -30.14
C ILE A 66 -2.63 -5.68 -29.91
N ARG A 67 -3.19 -5.24 -28.80
CA ARG A 67 -3.25 -3.82 -28.42
C ARG A 67 -1.98 -3.35 -27.74
N PHE A 68 -1.42 -4.15 -26.85
CA PHE A 68 -0.21 -3.88 -26.09
C PHE A 68 0.70 -5.11 -26.11
N SER A 69 1.73 -5.07 -26.91
CA SER A 69 2.76 -6.11 -26.90
C SER A 69 3.54 -6.10 -25.56
N ALA A 70 4.27 -7.16 -25.28
CA ALA A 70 5.14 -7.21 -24.09
C ALA A 70 6.20 -6.07 -24.10
N GLN A 71 6.69 -5.73 -25.30
CA GLN A 71 7.64 -4.63 -25.46
C GLN A 71 6.99 -3.28 -25.17
N ASP A 72 5.80 -3.00 -25.72
CA ASP A 72 5.06 -1.76 -25.44
C ASP A 72 4.82 -1.56 -23.94
N LEU A 73 4.45 -2.64 -23.25
CA LEU A 73 4.22 -2.57 -21.82
C LEU A 73 5.51 -2.35 -21.03
N MET A 74 6.64 -2.88 -21.49
CA MET A 74 7.95 -2.64 -20.89
C MET A 74 8.39 -1.18 -21.07
N GLU A 75 8.21 -0.62 -22.26
CA GLU A 75 8.54 0.78 -22.55
C GLU A 75 7.65 1.74 -21.74
N ARG A 76 6.37 1.42 -21.56
CA ARG A 76 5.47 2.19 -20.72
C ARG A 76 5.86 2.12 -19.25
N GLU A 77 6.22 0.93 -18.77
CA GLU A 77 6.69 0.77 -17.39
C GLU A 77 7.97 1.58 -17.15
N ALA A 78 8.90 1.60 -18.11
CA ALA A 78 10.10 2.42 -18.02
C ALA A 78 9.79 3.94 -18.03
N SER A 79 8.79 4.36 -18.80
CA SER A 79 8.38 5.77 -18.92
C SER A 79 7.59 6.27 -17.71
N TYR A 80 6.61 5.49 -17.23
CA TYR A 80 5.74 5.87 -16.11
C TYR A 80 6.35 5.57 -14.74
N GLY A 81 7.41 4.76 -14.71
CA GLY A 81 7.90 4.16 -13.48
C GLY A 81 6.96 3.07 -12.95
N ARG A 82 7.46 2.28 -12.01
CA ARG A 82 6.72 1.13 -11.46
C ARG A 82 5.37 1.51 -10.84
N SER A 83 5.36 2.56 -10.04
CA SER A 83 4.15 3.04 -9.36
C SER A 83 3.12 3.56 -10.36
N GLY A 84 3.53 4.43 -11.29
CA GLY A 84 2.65 4.95 -12.34
C GLY A 84 2.13 3.86 -13.26
N PHE A 85 2.96 2.87 -13.63
CA PHE A 85 2.52 1.74 -14.43
C PHE A 85 1.48 0.88 -13.69
N ASN A 86 1.70 0.57 -12.43
CA ASN A 86 0.75 -0.18 -11.64
C ASN A 86 -0.58 0.56 -11.51
N LEU A 87 -0.54 1.86 -11.28
CA LEU A 87 -1.76 2.66 -11.18
C LEU A 87 -2.56 2.68 -12.51
N GLN A 88 -1.89 2.97 -13.63
CA GLN A 88 -2.56 3.24 -14.90
C GLN A 88 -2.85 1.99 -15.72
N PHE A 89 -2.00 0.98 -15.64
CA PHE A 89 -2.08 -0.21 -16.48
C PHE A 89 -2.46 -1.48 -15.72
N GLN A 90 -2.12 -1.56 -14.43
CA GLN A 90 -2.52 -2.68 -13.59
C GLN A 90 -3.71 -2.35 -12.71
N LEU A 91 -4.13 -1.08 -12.62
CA LEU A 91 -5.23 -0.61 -11.79
C LEU A 91 -5.02 -0.97 -10.30
N ASP A 92 -3.77 -1.00 -9.88
CA ASP A 92 -3.33 -1.29 -8.53
C ASP A 92 -2.90 0.02 -7.85
N THR A 93 -3.67 0.45 -6.88
CA THR A 93 -3.44 1.71 -6.15
C THR A 93 -2.46 1.56 -4.99
N THR A 94 -2.12 0.35 -4.60
CA THR A 94 -1.32 0.06 -3.38
C THR A 94 0.04 0.74 -3.40
N LEU A 95 0.75 0.70 -4.54
CA LEU A 95 2.06 1.35 -4.66
C LEU A 95 1.96 2.88 -4.75
N SER A 96 0.89 3.39 -5.35
CA SER A 96 0.66 4.84 -5.43
C SER A 96 0.52 5.46 -4.05
N ASP A 97 -0.19 4.79 -3.16
CA ASP A 97 -0.37 5.26 -1.79
C ASP A 97 0.91 5.10 -0.96
N GLN A 98 1.70 4.04 -1.19
CA GLN A 98 3.01 3.88 -0.54
C GLN A 98 4.02 4.96 -0.94
N ASP A 99 4.04 5.39 -2.20
CA ASP A 99 4.91 6.48 -2.67
C ASP A 99 4.43 7.84 -2.12
N ARG A 100 3.12 8.00 -1.99
CA ARG A 100 2.51 9.22 -1.45
C ARG A 100 2.67 9.33 0.06
N TYR A 101 2.65 8.19 0.75
CA TYR A 101 2.77 8.07 2.21
C TYR A 101 3.92 7.11 2.54
N PRO A 102 5.18 7.58 2.47
CA PRO A 102 6.35 6.74 2.67
C PRO A 102 6.48 6.22 4.11
N LEU A 103 5.88 6.92 5.07
CA LEU A 103 5.86 6.49 6.46
C LEU A 103 4.72 5.51 6.68
N LYS A 104 5.07 4.29 7.04
CA LYS A 104 4.11 3.27 7.45
C LYS A 104 4.00 3.28 8.98
N ILE A 105 2.81 2.96 9.48
CA ILE A 105 2.60 2.83 10.92
C ILE A 105 3.55 1.80 11.53
N ASN A 106 3.84 0.73 10.81
CA ASN A 106 4.79 -0.30 11.22
C ASN A 106 6.25 0.19 11.32
N ASP A 107 6.56 1.35 10.74
CA ASP A 107 7.88 1.96 10.83
C ASP A 107 8.00 2.90 12.05
N LEU A 108 6.90 3.08 12.78
CA LEU A 108 6.86 3.93 13.96
C LEU A 108 7.20 3.13 15.22
N VAL A 109 8.00 3.76 16.06
CA VAL A 109 8.34 3.26 17.38
C VAL A 109 7.64 4.11 18.43
N ILE A 110 6.87 3.46 19.31
CA ILE A 110 6.18 4.15 20.42
C ILE A 110 7.08 4.14 21.64
N ALA A 111 7.38 5.32 22.14
CA ALA A 111 8.18 5.53 23.33
C ALA A 111 7.52 6.52 24.29
N SER A 112 7.86 6.41 25.57
CA SER A 112 7.53 7.45 26.53
C SER A 112 8.37 8.69 26.25
N ILE A 113 7.71 9.82 26.05
CA ILE A 113 8.41 11.07 25.72
C ILE A 113 8.55 11.91 26.99
N ASN A 114 9.78 12.28 27.30
CA ASN A 114 10.06 13.39 28.21
C ASN A 114 10.00 14.69 27.41
N LYS A 115 9.41 15.75 28.00
CA LYS A 115 9.21 17.01 27.27
C LYS A 115 10.46 17.88 27.22
N GLU A 116 11.44 17.61 28.06
CA GLU A 116 12.63 18.45 28.25
C GLU A 116 13.89 17.74 27.70
N PHE A 117 13.95 16.45 27.83
CA PHE A 117 15.13 15.64 27.49
C PHE A 117 14.80 14.46 26.57
N ALA A 118 15.73 14.14 25.71
CA ALA A 118 15.70 12.95 24.88
C ALA A 118 16.95 12.10 25.12
N PRO A 119 16.88 10.76 24.94
CA PRO A 119 18.07 9.93 24.94
C PRO A 119 18.93 10.27 23.72
N GLU A 120 20.25 10.25 23.89
CA GLU A 120 21.19 10.51 22.80
C GLU A 120 21.02 9.53 21.65
N LYS A 121 20.73 8.27 21.97
CA LYS A 121 20.56 7.20 20.99
C LYS A 121 19.38 6.31 21.35
N VAL A 122 18.66 5.90 20.32
CA VAL A 122 17.59 4.90 20.42
C VAL A 122 17.92 3.76 19.48
N ILE A 123 17.97 2.53 20.00
CA ILE A 123 18.09 1.33 19.20
C ILE A 123 16.69 0.79 18.93
N TRP A 124 16.46 0.51 17.70
CA TRP A 124 15.22 -0.02 17.17
C TRP A 124 15.43 -1.47 16.70
N SER A 125 14.43 -2.31 16.86
CA SER A 125 14.48 -3.72 16.47
C SER A 125 13.11 -4.23 16.06
N ASN A 126 13.08 -5.11 15.07
CA ASN A 126 11.88 -5.83 14.62
C ASN A 126 11.61 -7.10 15.47
N ASN A 127 12.35 -7.30 16.55
CA ASN A 127 12.16 -8.48 17.38
C ASN A 127 10.76 -8.48 18.00
N PRO A 128 10.02 -9.62 17.96
CA PRO A 128 8.71 -9.76 18.58
C PRO A 128 8.64 -9.38 20.06
N GLU A 129 9.76 -9.44 20.79
CA GLU A 129 9.84 -9.01 22.19
C GLU A 129 9.49 -7.53 22.41
N TYR A 130 9.70 -6.70 21.39
CA TYR A 130 9.46 -5.26 21.46
C TYR A 130 8.11 -4.87 20.89
N VAL A 131 7.27 -5.84 20.51
CA VAL A 131 5.91 -5.58 20.06
C VAL A 131 5.04 -5.21 21.25
N ILE A 132 4.33 -4.12 21.15
CA ILE A 132 3.31 -3.71 22.13
C ILE A 132 2.05 -4.50 21.82
N GLN A 133 1.65 -5.42 22.72
CA GLN A 133 0.53 -6.34 22.48
C GLN A 133 -0.83 -5.74 22.85
N ASP A 134 -0.88 -4.90 23.88
CA ASP A 134 -2.12 -4.40 24.45
C ASP A 134 -2.35 -2.91 24.17
N LEU A 135 -1.79 -2.41 23.08
CA LEU A 135 -2.06 -1.05 22.67
C LEU A 135 -3.49 -0.98 22.13
N GLN A 136 -4.39 -0.43 22.90
CA GLN A 136 -5.73 -0.06 22.43
C GLN A 136 -5.63 1.10 21.45
N CYS A 137 -4.99 0.86 20.34
CA CYS A 137 -4.96 1.82 19.25
C CYS A 137 -6.23 1.71 18.45
N VAL A 138 -6.93 2.76 18.49
CA VAL A 138 -8.16 2.97 17.76
C VAL A 138 -7.85 2.88 16.27
N GLY A 139 -8.45 1.94 15.58
CA GLY A 139 -8.62 1.98 14.13
C GLY A 139 -7.63 1.17 13.28
N PHE A 140 -6.66 0.48 13.86
CA PHE A 140 -5.69 -0.29 13.09
C PHE A 140 -5.80 -1.79 13.39
N ASN A 141 -6.62 -2.47 12.62
CA ASN A 141 -6.80 -3.92 12.73
C ASN A 141 -5.51 -4.65 12.29
N GLY A 142 -4.83 -5.25 13.27
CA GLY A 142 -3.68 -6.11 13.02
C GLY A 142 -2.33 -5.40 12.87
N ASP A 143 -2.27 -4.08 13.00
CA ASP A 143 -1.02 -3.36 13.01
C ASP A 143 -0.22 -3.63 14.28
N ARG A 144 1.08 -3.80 14.10
CA ARG A 144 2.01 -4.05 15.19
C ARG A 144 2.82 -2.79 15.44
N PHE A 145 2.82 -2.36 16.69
CA PHE A 145 3.64 -1.26 17.14
C PHE A 145 4.84 -1.78 17.92
N TYR A 146 5.97 -1.12 17.77
CA TYR A 146 7.21 -1.48 18.44
C TYR A 146 7.57 -0.40 19.46
N ARG A 147 8.15 -0.83 20.58
CA ARG A 147 8.86 0.05 21.51
C ARG A 147 10.35 0.04 21.20
N PRO A 148 11.11 1.04 21.63
CA PRO A 148 12.56 1.00 21.52
C PRO A 148 13.11 -0.27 22.17
N ALA A 149 14.10 -0.89 21.50
CA ALA A 149 14.80 -2.02 22.06
C ALA A 149 15.71 -1.58 23.21
N GLN A 150 16.36 -0.44 23.04
CA GLN A 150 17.23 0.17 24.03
C GLN A 150 17.34 1.67 23.81
N GLU A 151 17.33 2.41 24.89
CA GLU A 151 17.65 3.83 24.94
C GLU A 151 18.93 4.00 25.76
N PHE A 152 19.91 4.72 25.23
CA PHE A 152 21.17 4.91 25.91
C PHE A 152 21.87 6.21 25.50
N GLY A 153 22.94 6.52 26.22
CA GLY A 153 23.62 7.81 26.16
C GLY A 153 23.11 8.78 27.20
N ASP A 154 23.72 9.95 27.25
CA ASP A 154 23.26 11.02 28.12
C ASP A 154 21.93 11.57 27.61
N PHE A 155 21.07 11.98 28.53
CA PHE A 155 19.87 12.71 28.17
C PHE A 155 20.27 14.12 27.75
N ILE A 156 19.88 14.48 26.54
CA ILE A 156 20.18 15.76 25.92
C ILE A 156 18.94 16.65 26.00
N GLU A 157 19.13 17.87 26.50
CA GLU A 157 18.07 18.88 26.46
C GLU A 157 17.72 19.22 25.01
N TYR A 158 16.46 19.38 24.72
CA TYR A 158 16.02 19.76 23.38
C TYR A 158 16.49 21.16 23.04
N THR A 159 17.39 21.29 22.11
CA THR A 159 17.87 22.56 21.57
C THR A 159 17.22 22.83 20.21
N GLY A 160 16.19 23.64 20.19
CA GLY A 160 15.56 24.07 18.96
C GLY A 160 14.15 23.51 18.74
N SER A 161 13.54 23.96 17.65
CA SER A 161 12.17 23.55 17.29
C SER A 161 12.19 22.14 16.72
N VAL A 162 11.84 21.16 17.50
CA VAL A 162 11.51 19.84 16.97
C VAL A 162 10.10 19.93 16.40
N MET A 163 9.99 19.85 15.10
CA MET A 163 8.70 19.78 14.45
C MET A 163 8.19 18.35 14.58
N PHE A 164 7.34 18.10 15.56
CA PHE A 164 6.56 16.86 15.59
C PHE A 164 5.44 17.01 14.57
N LEU A 165 5.58 16.31 13.47
CA LEU A 165 4.44 16.05 12.61
C LEU A 165 3.59 14.99 13.30
N SER A 166 2.70 15.40 14.16
CA SER A 166 1.61 14.53 14.58
C SER A 166 0.61 14.46 13.45
N LEU A 167 0.71 13.43 12.64
CA LEU A 167 -0.29 13.09 11.61
C LEU A 167 -1.44 12.29 12.21
N ILE A 168 -1.85 12.61 13.42
CA ILE A 168 -3.08 12.09 13.98
C ILE A 168 -4.10 13.21 13.92
N HIS A 169 -4.70 13.39 12.79
CA HIS A 169 -6.06 13.88 12.71
C HIS A 169 -6.97 12.67 12.53
N ILE A 170 -7.48 12.24 13.65
CA ILE A 170 -8.65 11.39 13.72
C ILE A 170 -9.87 12.29 13.56
#